data_df0189b36baac3137c55828e5e544f13
#
_entry.id   df0189b36baac3137c55828e5e544f13
#
_cell.length_a   1.000
_cell.length_b   1.000
_cell.length_c   1.000
_cell.angle_alpha   90.00
_cell.angle_beta   90.00
_cell.angle_gamma   90.00
#
_symmetry.space_group_name_H-M   'P 1'
#
loop_
_entity.id
_entity.type
_entity.pdbx_description
1 polymer ?
#
loop_
_entity_poly.entity_id
_entity_poly.type
_entity_poly.pdbx_seq_one_letter_code
_entity_poly.pdbx_strand_id
1 'polypeptide(L)'
;TLVKSSAASDVYKRQWLNKRKDSTQQLLYNETSKISNLELETRTKKVFKYFNYYFPDISLPRRIISVQSDVDFLNRIIDSDTIMIISIDTFLGNKNAIYEGLPQYITNELDFKFFESELINTLSYKVLPETNSRLFLNKIINEGKIILLKDYLHENHSKNLNFNYTKSELQWALENEKNVWDYFISNEILFSTENSLDYRFLNDSPYSKFYSSLDYGSPPRIGAFIGYRILESFIKRTNYNIQEILNISPQEILKKSNYNPM
;
A
#
# COMPACT_ATOMS: atom_id res chain seq x y z
N THR A 1 -43.10 18.19 1.50
CA THR A 1 -41.89 17.33 1.69
C THR A 1 -41.61 16.44 0.47
N LEU A 2 -42.63 15.91 -0.20
CA LEU A 2 -42.50 15.06 -1.42
C LEU A 2 -41.95 15.81 -2.64
N VAL A 3 -42.26 17.09 -2.80
CA VAL A 3 -41.81 17.90 -3.97
C VAL A 3 -40.28 18.19 -3.91
N LYS A 4 -39.70 18.36 -2.72
CA LYS A 4 -38.23 18.55 -2.57
C LYS A 4 -37.44 17.27 -2.90
N SER A 5 -38.02 16.09 -2.66
CA SER A 5 -37.40 14.82 -2.98
C SER A 5 -37.32 14.55 -4.49
N SER A 6 -38.37 14.93 -5.25
CA SER A 6 -38.39 14.75 -6.70
C SER A 6 -37.41 15.69 -7.42
N ALA A 7 -37.37 16.97 -7.03
CA ALA A 7 -36.46 17.96 -7.62
C ALA A 7 -34.98 17.59 -7.41
N ALA A 8 -34.60 17.10 -6.20
CA ALA A 8 -33.27 16.59 -5.95
C ALA A 8 -32.96 15.37 -6.85
N SER A 9 -33.88 14.42 -6.97
CA SER A 9 -33.75 13.27 -7.86
C SER A 9 -33.54 13.68 -9.32
N ASP A 10 -34.23 14.70 -9.82
CA ASP A 10 -34.12 15.18 -11.20
C ASP A 10 -32.76 15.91 -11.43
N VAL A 11 -32.24 16.63 -10.43
CA VAL A 11 -30.91 17.25 -10.50
C VAL A 11 -29.84 16.15 -10.60
N TYR A 12 -29.88 15.13 -9.75
CA TYR A 12 -28.94 13.99 -9.81
C TYR A 12 -29.03 13.26 -11.15
N LYS A 13 -30.24 13.00 -11.67
CA LYS A 13 -30.41 12.36 -12.98
C LYS A 13 -29.78 13.17 -14.12
N ARG A 14 -29.92 14.49 -14.10
CA ARG A 14 -29.30 15.38 -15.11
C ARG A 14 -27.78 15.37 -14.98
N GLN A 15 -27.23 15.40 -13.76
CA GLN A 15 -25.77 15.29 -13.52
C GLN A 15 -25.24 13.98 -14.09
N TRP A 16 -25.89 12.85 -13.81
CA TRP A 16 -25.51 11.55 -14.35
C TRP A 16 -25.57 11.50 -15.87
N LEU A 17 -26.63 12.07 -16.48
CA LEU A 17 -26.77 12.12 -17.94
C LEU A 17 -25.66 12.99 -18.57
N ASN A 18 -25.31 14.10 -17.96
CA ASN A 18 -24.20 14.94 -18.41
C ASN A 18 -22.86 14.24 -18.28
N LYS A 19 -22.61 13.59 -17.12
CA LYS A 19 -21.40 12.80 -16.91
C LYS A 19 -21.24 11.70 -17.97
N ARG A 20 -22.31 11.00 -18.33
CA ARG A 20 -22.27 9.96 -19.39
C ARG A 20 -21.98 10.50 -20.79
N LYS A 21 -22.23 11.79 -21.07
CA LYS A 21 -21.96 12.44 -22.36
C LYS A 21 -20.55 13.06 -22.42
N ASP A 22 -19.88 13.19 -21.28
CA ASP A 22 -18.55 13.75 -21.19
C ASP A 22 -17.52 12.80 -21.83
N SER A 23 -16.65 13.32 -22.69
CA SER A 23 -15.70 12.53 -23.46
C SER A 23 -14.66 11.86 -22.57
N THR A 24 -14.22 12.51 -21.48
CA THR A 24 -13.28 11.96 -20.51
C THR A 24 -13.90 10.79 -19.75
N GLN A 25 -15.19 10.94 -19.35
CA GLN A 25 -15.91 9.86 -18.69
C GLN A 25 -16.16 8.66 -19.61
N GLN A 26 -16.40 8.90 -20.89
CA GLN A 26 -16.52 7.81 -21.88
C GLN A 26 -15.20 7.10 -22.09
N LEU A 27 -14.09 7.84 -22.17
CA LEU A 27 -12.75 7.26 -22.24
C LEU A 27 -12.45 6.42 -20.99
N LEU A 28 -12.73 6.96 -19.81
CA LEU A 28 -12.56 6.27 -18.53
C LEU A 28 -13.36 4.97 -18.47
N TYR A 29 -14.62 5.00 -18.89
CA TYR A 29 -15.46 3.82 -18.99
C TYR A 29 -14.89 2.76 -19.94
N ASN A 30 -14.42 3.19 -21.11
CA ASN A 30 -13.82 2.28 -22.08
C ASN A 30 -12.53 1.64 -21.56
N GLU A 31 -11.68 2.41 -20.89
CA GLU A 31 -10.44 1.89 -20.30
C GLU A 31 -10.72 0.92 -19.15
N THR A 32 -11.59 1.26 -18.23
CA THR A 32 -11.96 0.40 -17.09
C THR A 32 -12.65 -0.89 -17.54
N SER A 33 -13.41 -0.85 -18.64
CA SER A 33 -14.08 -2.03 -19.21
C SER A 33 -13.10 -3.09 -19.76
N LYS A 34 -11.83 -2.75 -19.96
CA LYS A 34 -10.79 -3.70 -20.38
C LYS A 34 -10.34 -4.62 -19.24
N ILE A 35 -10.52 -4.20 -17.99
CA ILE A 35 -10.21 -5.02 -16.83
C ILE A 35 -11.30 -6.05 -16.65
N SER A 36 -10.93 -7.33 -16.70
CA SER A 36 -11.89 -8.43 -16.56
C SER A 36 -12.43 -8.53 -15.14
N ASN A 37 -13.75 -8.49 -14.98
CA ASN A 37 -14.41 -8.76 -13.70
C ASN A 37 -14.02 -10.13 -13.13
N LEU A 38 -13.86 -11.14 -13.99
CA LEU A 38 -13.45 -12.48 -13.59
C LEU A 38 -12.02 -12.49 -13.04
N GLU A 39 -11.12 -11.71 -13.66
CA GLU A 39 -9.74 -11.61 -13.18
C GLU A 39 -9.69 -10.89 -11.83
N LEU A 40 -10.40 -9.77 -11.68
CA LEU A 40 -10.53 -9.04 -10.42
C LEU A 40 -11.06 -9.93 -9.29
N GLU A 41 -12.13 -10.68 -9.57
CA GLU A 41 -12.74 -11.62 -8.63
C GLU A 41 -11.77 -12.74 -8.25
N THR A 42 -11.08 -13.31 -9.21
CA THR A 42 -10.12 -14.42 -9.01
C THR A 42 -8.96 -14.00 -8.12
N ARG A 43 -8.37 -12.83 -8.40
CA ARG A 43 -7.26 -12.26 -7.60
C ARG A 43 -7.72 -11.93 -6.18
N THR A 44 -8.90 -11.30 -6.03
CA THR A 44 -9.46 -10.99 -4.71
C THR A 44 -9.74 -12.25 -3.90
N LYS A 45 -10.38 -13.25 -4.49
CA LYS A 45 -10.65 -14.55 -3.82
C LYS A 45 -9.37 -15.24 -3.37
N LYS A 46 -8.29 -15.13 -4.15
CA LYS A 46 -6.99 -15.70 -3.78
C LYS A 46 -6.45 -15.04 -2.50
N VAL A 47 -6.41 -13.72 -2.44
CA VAL A 47 -5.96 -13.00 -1.24
C VAL A 47 -6.87 -13.31 -0.05
N PHE A 48 -8.19 -13.30 -0.23
CA PHE A 48 -9.15 -13.60 0.84
C PHE A 48 -9.00 -15.03 1.38
N LYS A 49 -8.68 -16.00 0.51
CA LYS A 49 -8.42 -17.39 0.93
C LYS A 49 -7.21 -17.46 1.87
N TYR A 50 -6.09 -16.83 1.53
CA TYR A 50 -4.91 -16.80 2.38
C TYR A 50 -5.15 -15.98 3.64
N PHE A 51 -5.82 -14.83 3.52
CA PHE A 51 -6.16 -14.01 4.69
C PHE A 51 -7.01 -14.80 5.71
N ASN A 52 -8.05 -15.49 5.24
CA ASN A 52 -8.92 -16.30 6.11
C ASN A 52 -8.18 -17.52 6.69
N TYR A 53 -7.16 -18.05 6.01
CA TYR A 53 -6.32 -19.11 6.55
C TYR A 53 -5.49 -18.65 7.75
N TYR A 54 -4.87 -17.47 7.64
CA TYR A 54 -4.04 -16.93 8.73
C TYR A 54 -4.87 -16.21 9.80
N PHE A 55 -6.02 -15.65 9.46
CA PHE A 55 -6.87 -14.84 10.34
C PHE A 55 -8.34 -15.28 10.28
N PRO A 56 -8.66 -16.51 10.70
CA PRO A 56 -10.01 -17.08 10.54
C PRO A 56 -11.09 -16.34 11.33
N ASP A 57 -10.72 -15.63 12.41
CA ASP A 57 -11.65 -14.91 13.28
C ASP A 57 -11.98 -13.50 12.76
N ILE A 58 -11.30 -13.04 11.71
CA ILE A 58 -11.50 -11.71 11.14
C ILE A 58 -12.47 -11.77 9.98
N SER A 59 -13.56 -11.02 10.08
CA SER A 59 -14.58 -10.96 9.03
C SER A 59 -14.08 -10.22 7.78
N LEU A 60 -14.28 -10.85 6.61
CA LEU A 60 -14.04 -10.24 5.32
C LEU A 60 -15.34 -9.64 4.74
N PRO A 61 -15.24 -8.62 3.87
CA PRO A 61 -16.40 -8.01 3.23
C PRO A 61 -17.17 -9.03 2.38
N ARG A 62 -18.50 -8.97 2.46
CA ARG A 62 -19.41 -9.88 1.74
C ARG A 62 -19.69 -9.46 0.32
N ARG A 63 -19.46 -8.19 0.00
CA ARG A 63 -19.66 -7.60 -1.33
C ARG A 63 -18.45 -6.80 -1.73
N ILE A 64 -18.09 -6.93 -3.01
CA ILE A 64 -17.05 -6.13 -3.65
C ILE A 64 -17.72 -5.36 -4.77
N ILE A 65 -17.52 -4.06 -4.81
CA ILE A 65 -18.09 -3.15 -5.79
C ILE A 65 -16.93 -2.40 -6.46
N SER A 66 -16.76 -2.59 -7.76
CA SER A 66 -15.87 -1.78 -8.55
C SER A 66 -16.56 -0.49 -8.99
N VAL A 67 -15.87 0.63 -8.84
CA VAL A 67 -16.36 1.95 -9.20
C VAL A 67 -15.36 2.72 -10.05
N GLN A 68 -15.83 3.73 -10.77
CA GLN A 68 -15.01 4.78 -11.35
C GLN A 68 -15.02 5.96 -10.37
N SER A 69 -13.85 6.31 -9.86
CA SER A 69 -13.65 7.32 -8.82
C SER A 69 -13.12 8.65 -9.34
N ASP A 70 -13.02 8.81 -10.68
CA ASP A 70 -12.29 9.90 -11.34
C ASP A 70 -10.78 9.91 -10.94
N VAL A 71 -10.20 8.72 -10.83
CA VAL A 71 -8.79 8.43 -10.45
C VAL A 71 -8.47 8.93 -9.03
N ASP A 72 -9.31 8.60 -8.06
CA ASP A 72 -8.99 8.83 -6.64
C ASP A 72 -7.88 7.86 -6.18
N PHE A 73 -6.64 8.24 -6.47
CA PHE A 73 -5.47 7.41 -6.15
C PHE A 73 -5.13 7.40 -4.65
N LEU A 74 -5.76 8.25 -3.83
CA LEU A 74 -5.60 8.23 -2.38
C LEU A 74 -6.50 7.19 -1.71
N ASN A 75 -7.66 6.86 -2.33
CA ASN A 75 -8.64 5.92 -1.81
C ASN A 75 -8.91 4.80 -2.82
N ARG A 76 -7.85 4.06 -3.17
CA ARG A 76 -7.90 3.04 -4.23
C ARG A 76 -8.79 1.85 -3.87
N ILE A 77 -8.72 1.41 -2.62
CA ILE A 77 -9.57 0.35 -2.06
C ILE A 77 -10.05 0.80 -0.69
N ILE A 78 -11.36 0.78 -0.49
CA ILE A 78 -12.00 1.15 0.78
C ILE A 78 -12.71 -0.08 1.33
N ASP A 79 -12.41 -0.46 2.56
CA ASP A 79 -13.10 -1.54 3.28
C ASP A 79 -14.00 -0.96 4.37
N SER A 80 -15.28 -1.34 4.32
CA SER A 80 -16.30 -0.97 5.32
C SER A 80 -16.95 -2.20 5.94
N ASP A 81 -16.16 -3.16 6.42
CA ASP A 81 -16.56 -4.42 7.04
C ASP A 81 -17.49 -5.31 6.21
N THR A 82 -18.56 -4.77 5.65
CA THR A 82 -19.54 -5.52 4.85
C THR A 82 -19.37 -5.34 3.34
N ILE A 83 -18.83 -4.21 2.91
CA ILE A 83 -18.65 -3.84 1.51
C ILE A 83 -17.22 -3.35 1.31
N MET A 84 -16.57 -3.85 0.27
CA MET A 84 -15.31 -3.32 -0.23
C MET A 84 -15.56 -2.59 -1.54
N ILE A 85 -15.09 -1.36 -1.64
CA ILE A 85 -15.16 -0.54 -2.84
C ILE A 85 -13.78 -0.50 -3.47
N ILE A 86 -13.69 -0.77 -4.76
CA ILE A 86 -12.45 -0.77 -5.54
C ILE A 86 -12.57 0.30 -6.62
N SER A 87 -11.72 1.32 -6.56
CA SER A 87 -11.56 2.35 -7.57
C SER A 87 -10.80 1.76 -8.77
N ILE A 88 -11.52 1.07 -9.67
CA ILE A 88 -10.93 0.26 -10.74
C ILE A 88 -10.12 1.10 -11.74
N ASP A 89 -10.45 2.37 -11.87
CA ASP A 89 -9.77 3.35 -12.70
C ASP A 89 -8.38 3.76 -12.15
N THR A 90 -8.00 3.30 -10.99
CA THR A 90 -6.64 3.46 -10.44
C THR A 90 -5.71 2.28 -10.76
N PHE A 91 -6.11 1.34 -11.64
CA PHE A 91 -5.37 0.13 -11.99
C PHE A 91 -5.22 -0.10 -13.50
N LEU A 92 -5.29 0.96 -14.32
CA LEU A 92 -5.31 0.87 -15.79
C LEU A 92 -3.94 0.66 -16.44
N GLY A 93 -2.86 0.71 -15.66
CA GLY A 93 -1.48 0.66 -16.14
C GLY A 93 -0.84 2.05 -16.19
N ASN A 94 0.42 2.12 -15.79
CA ASN A 94 1.15 3.37 -15.54
C ASN A 94 1.34 4.30 -16.74
N LYS A 95 1.08 3.81 -17.97
CA LYS A 95 1.15 4.58 -19.22
C LYS A 95 -0.22 4.96 -19.78
N ASN A 96 -1.29 4.74 -19.03
CA ASN A 96 -2.63 5.07 -19.51
C ASN A 96 -2.80 6.58 -19.66
N ALA A 97 -3.38 7.03 -20.79
CA ALA A 97 -3.59 8.45 -21.09
C ALA A 97 -4.48 9.15 -20.05
N ILE A 98 -5.34 8.41 -19.33
CA ILE A 98 -6.15 8.93 -18.23
C ILE A 98 -5.31 9.56 -17.11
N TYR A 99 -4.07 9.11 -16.95
CA TYR A 99 -3.15 9.57 -15.90
C TYR A 99 -2.25 10.74 -16.35
N GLU A 100 -2.49 11.29 -17.53
CA GLU A 100 -1.75 12.44 -18.03
C GLU A 100 -1.84 13.63 -17.05
N GLY A 101 -0.71 14.22 -16.71
CA GLY A 101 -0.61 15.29 -15.71
C GLY A 101 -0.37 14.85 -14.28
N LEU A 102 -0.52 13.56 -13.95
CA LEU A 102 -0.10 13.05 -12.64
C LEU A 102 1.43 12.85 -12.57
N PRO A 103 2.03 13.08 -11.39
CA PRO A 103 3.45 12.78 -11.19
C PRO A 103 3.79 11.31 -11.45
N GLN A 104 4.96 11.07 -12.06
CA GLN A 104 5.38 9.72 -12.47
C GLN A 104 5.44 8.73 -11.28
N TYR A 105 5.87 9.16 -10.10
CA TYR A 105 5.93 8.27 -8.92
C TYR A 105 4.54 7.79 -8.48
N ILE A 106 3.48 8.59 -8.70
CA ILE A 106 2.09 8.17 -8.49
C ILE A 106 1.66 7.20 -9.59
N THR A 107 1.85 7.57 -10.87
CA THR A 107 1.39 6.73 -11.97
C THR A 107 2.06 5.37 -12.02
N ASN A 108 3.30 5.25 -11.52
CA ASN A 108 4.02 3.97 -11.45
C ASN A 108 3.27 2.91 -10.63
N GLU A 109 2.49 3.33 -9.66
CA GLU A 109 1.70 2.44 -8.81
C GLU A 109 0.28 2.18 -9.35
N LEU A 110 -0.21 2.96 -10.32
CA LEU A 110 -1.55 2.83 -10.91
C LEU A 110 -1.60 1.73 -11.97
N ASP A 111 -1.16 0.54 -11.60
CA ASP A 111 -1.07 -0.63 -12.48
C ASP A 111 -1.70 -1.84 -11.79
N PHE A 112 -2.42 -2.67 -12.55
CA PHE A 112 -3.12 -3.85 -12.04
C PHE A 112 -2.19 -4.89 -11.40
N LYS A 113 -0.89 -4.86 -11.72
CA LYS A 113 0.12 -5.70 -11.05
C LYS A 113 0.27 -5.40 -9.54
N PHE A 114 -0.15 -4.21 -9.08
CA PHE A 114 -0.12 -3.83 -7.67
C PHE A 114 -1.46 -4.05 -6.95
N PHE A 115 -2.47 -4.58 -7.65
CA PHE A 115 -3.82 -4.73 -7.10
C PHE A 115 -3.83 -5.55 -5.80
N GLU A 116 -3.19 -6.73 -5.77
CA GLU A 116 -3.16 -7.57 -4.56
C GLU A 116 -2.35 -6.91 -3.44
N SER A 117 -1.26 -6.21 -3.79
CA SER A 117 -0.46 -5.44 -2.82
C SER A 117 -1.32 -4.39 -2.12
N GLU A 118 -2.15 -3.66 -2.87
CA GLU A 118 -3.06 -2.65 -2.36
C GLU A 118 -4.20 -3.26 -1.54
N LEU A 119 -4.76 -4.37 -2.02
CA LEU A 119 -5.79 -5.11 -1.29
C LEU A 119 -5.28 -5.59 0.08
N ILE A 120 -4.06 -6.12 0.14
CA ILE A 120 -3.44 -6.58 1.38
C ILE A 120 -3.13 -5.38 2.29
N ASN A 121 -2.70 -4.26 1.73
CA ASN A 121 -2.50 -3.02 2.46
C ASN A 121 -3.80 -2.60 3.19
N THR A 122 -4.92 -2.58 2.47
CA THR A 122 -6.24 -2.28 3.04
C THR A 122 -6.64 -3.29 4.13
N LEU A 123 -6.46 -4.59 3.90
CA LEU A 123 -6.78 -5.63 4.88
C LEU A 123 -5.86 -5.63 6.11
N SER A 124 -4.65 -5.10 6.00
CA SER A 124 -3.70 -5.04 7.11
C SER A 124 -4.23 -4.26 8.31
N TYR A 125 -5.07 -3.24 8.07
CA TYR A 125 -5.70 -2.45 9.13
C TYR A 125 -6.66 -3.27 10.03
N LYS A 126 -7.13 -4.44 9.57
CA LYS A 126 -7.96 -5.34 10.40
C LYS A 126 -7.16 -6.17 11.38
N VAL A 127 -5.87 -6.35 11.14
CA VAL A 127 -5.02 -7.29 11.90
C VAL A 127 -3.84 -6.63 12.60
N LEU A 128 -3.48 -5.41 12.20
CA LEU A 128 -2.46 -4.65 12.88
C LEU A 128 -3.05 -3.91 14.08
N PRO A 129 -2.39 -3.92 15.25
CA PRO A 129 -2.83 -3.12 16.38
C PRO A 129 -2.74 -1.62 16.06
N GLU A 130 -3.76 -0.87 16.48
CA GLU A 130 -3.68 0.59 16.43
C GLU A 130 -2.48 1.09 17.25
N THR A 131 -1.73 2.00 16.68
CA THR A 131 -0.59 2.61 17.36
C THR A 131 -0.65 4.13 17.26
N ASN A 132 -0.55 4.78 18.43
CA ASN A 132 -0.42 6.23 18.52
C ASN A 132 1.04 6.66 18.73
N SER A 133 1.99 5.74 18.55
CA SER A 133 3.40 6.03 18.78
C SER A 133 3.95 6.96 17.71
N ARG A 134 4.62 8.01 18.17
CA ARG A 134 5.32 8.98 17.31
C ARG A 134 6.73 8.54 16.93
N LEU A 135 7.29 7.52 17.62
CA LEU A 135 8.66 7.04 17.35
C LEU A 135 8.78 6.52 15.93
N PHE A 136 9.80 6.98 15.22
CA PHE A 136 10.05 6.58 13.84
C PHE A 136 10.26 5.06 13.73
N LEU A 137 10.96 4.43 14.68
CA LEU A 137 11.09 2.97 14.76
C LEU A 137 9.74 2.26 14.68
N ASN A 138 8.74 2.74 15.42
CA ASN A 138 7.43 2.10 15.44
C ASN A 138 6.74 2.20 14.09
N LYS A 139 6.89 3.33 13.40
CA LYS A 139 6.32 3.56 12.09
C LYS A 139 6.98 2.64 11.04
N ILE A 140 8.32 2.57 11.00
CA ILE A 140 9.01 1.71 10.03
C ILE A 140 8.74 0.22 10.26
N ILE A 141 8.63 -0.23 11.52
CA ILE A 141 8.29 -1.62 11.83
C ILE A 141 6.86 -1.93 11.43
N ASN A 142 5.91 -1.01 11.63
CA ASN A 142 4.53 -1.22 11.21
C ASN A 142 4.41 -1.30 9.68
N GLU A 143 5.09 -0.42 8.94
CA GLU A 143 5.18 -0.54 7.48
C GLU A 143 5.83 -1.88 7.06
N GLY A 144 6.88 -2.29 7.76
CA GLY A 144 7.51 -3.59 7.55
C GLY A 144 6.55 -4.77 7.79
N LYS A 145 5.67 -4.70 8.81
CA LYS A 145 4.62 -5.70 9.07
C LYS A 145 3.62 -5.80 7.92
N ILE A 146 3.26 -4.68 7.30
CA ILE A 146 2.39 -4.67 6.11
C ILE A 146 3.07 -5.40 4.94
N ILE A 147 4.36 -5.12 4.72
CA ILE A 147 5.13 -5.79 3.66
C ILE A 147 5.28 -7.30 3.97
N LEU A 148 5.49 -7.65 5.23
CA LEU A 148 5.52 -9.05 5.65
C LEU A 148 4.20 -9.76 5.39
N LEU A 149 3.05 -9.12 5.64
CA LEU A 149 1.75 -9.67 5.30
C LEU A 149 1.60 -9.94 3.80
N LYS A 150 2.18 -9.10 2.94
CA LYS A 150 2.18 -9.34 1.49
C LYS A 150 2.95 -10.61 1.13
N ASP A 151 4.04 -10.94 1.81
CA ASP A 151 4.76 -12.21 1.61
C ASP A 151 3.91 -13.44 1.99
N TYR A 152 3.09 -13.34 3.03
CA TYR A 152 2.21 -14.43 3.49
C TYR A 152 0.92 -14.58 2.68
N LEU A 153 0.35 -13.48 2.22
CA LEU A 153 -0.97 -13.44 1.60
C LEU A 153 -0.92 -13.46 0.08
N HIS A 154 0.25 -13.26 -0.52
CA HIS A 154 0.43 -13.27 -1.97
C HIS A 154 1.58 -14.18 -2.38
N GLU A 155 1.32 -15.47 -2.47
CA GLU A 155 2.27 -16.49 -2.91
C GLU A 155 2.73 -16.25 -4.37
N ASN A 156 4.04 -16.44 -4.63
CA ASN A 156 4.68 -16.27 -5.94
C ASN A 156 4.70 -14.83 -6.49
N HIS A 157 4.56 -13.83 -5.64
CA HIS A 157 4.70 -12.44 -6.07
C HIS A 157 6.17 -12.02 -6.18
N SER A 158 6.46 -11.17 -7.15
CA SER A 158 7.81 -10.60 -7.26
C SER A 158 8.06 -9.64 -6.08
N LYS A 159 9.11 -9.90 -5.32
CA LYS A 159 9.38 -9.21 -4.03
C LYS A 159 9.40 -7.67 -4.16
N ASN A 160 9.85 -7.14 -5.29
CA ASN A 160 9.85 -5.70 -5.52
C ASN A 160 8.44 -5.09 -5.51
N LEU A 161 7.41 -5.85 -5.92
CA LEU A 161 6.03 -5.36 -5.92
C LEU A 161 5.44 -5.24 -4.51
N ASN A 162 5.95 -6.00 -3.52
CA ASN A 162 5.53 -5.85 -2.13
C ASN A 162 5.97 -4.51 -1.53
N PHE A 163 7.05 -3.93 -2.06
CA PHE A 163 7.53 -2.59 -1.69
C PHE A 163 6.96 -1.47 -2.57
N ASN A 164 6.19 -1.79 -3.61
CA ASN A 164 5.84 -0.92 -4.72
C ASN A 164 7.08 -0.37 -5.46
N TYR A 165 8.12 -1.17 -5.56
CA TYR A 165 9.39 -0.81 -6.20
C TYR A 165 9.49 -1.36 -7.63
N THR A 166 10.26 -0.70 -8.45
CA THR A 166 10.85 -1.29 -9.65
C THR A 166 11.95 -2.28 -9.24
N LYS A 167 12.40 -3.11 -10.18
CA LYS A 167 13.54 -4.02 -9.92
C LYS A 167 14.82 -3.26 -9.59
N SER A 168 15.07 -2.12 -10.25
CA SER A 168 16.24 -1.27 -10.00
C SER A 168 16.19 -0.62 -8.62
N GLU A 169 15.03 -0.16 -8.17
CA GLU A 169 14.84 0.40 -6.83
C GLU A 169 15.07 -0.64 -5.73
N LEU A 170 14.56 -1.86 -5.91
CA LEU A 170 14.85 -2.94 -4.96
C LEU A 170 16.35 -3.29 -4.95
N GLN A 171 16.99 -3.33 -6.12
CA GLN A 171 18.42 -3.58 -6.23
C GLN A 171 19.21 -2.51 -5.46
N TRP A 172 18.90 -1.24 -5.68
CA TRP A 172 19.53 -0.13 -4.96
C TRP A 172 19.35 -0.26 -3.45
N ALA A 173 18.13 -0.56 -2.99
CA ALA A 173 17.81 -0.72 -1.57
C ALA A 173 18.64 -1.84 -0.91
N LEU A 174 18.81 -2.97 -1.61
CA LEU A 174 19.64 -4.09 -1.13
C LEU A 174 21.14 -3.74 -1.10
N GLU A 175 21.65 -3.06 -2.11
CA GLU A 175 23.06 -2.67 -2.19
C GLU A 175 23.43 -1.57 -1.17
N ASN A 176 22.47 -0.74 -0.80
CA ASN A 176 22.67 0.37 0.13
C ASN A 176 22.06 0.13 1.53
N GLU A 177 21.62 -1.08 1.84
CA GLU A 177 20.97 -1.41 3.11
C GLU A 177 21.81 -0.98 4.32
N LYS A 178 23.10 -1.28 4.29
CA LYS A 178 24.06 -0.87 5.34
C LYS A 178 24.20 0.65 5.42
N ASN A 179 24.37 1.33 4.30
CA ASN A 179 24.54 2.78 4.28
C ASN A 179 23.30 3.51 4.82
N VAL A 180 22.10 3.01 4.49
CA VAL A 180 20.83 3.54 5.01
C VAL A 180 20.71 3.29 6.51
N TRP A 181 21.08 2.09 6.97
CA TRP A 181 21.07 1.76 8.38
C TRP A 181 22.06 2.62 9.19
N ASP A 182 23.29 2.74 8.72
CA ASP A 182 24.31 3.57 9.35
C ASP A 182 23.87 5.04 9.41
N TYR A 183 23.19 5.54 8.35
CA TYR A 183 22.61 6.87 8.37
C TYR A 183 21.53 7.01 9.44
N PHE A 184 20.62 6.04 9.59
CA PHE A 184 19.58 6.07 10.61
C PHE A 184 20.14 6.03 12.03
N ILE A 185 21.19 5.26 12.26
CA ILE A 185 21.86 5.18 13.58
C ILE A 185 22.64 6.48 13.87
N SER A 186 23.48 6.92 12.95
CA SER A 186 24.37 8.08 13.15
C SER A 186 23.61 9.40 13.34
N ASN A 187 22.39 9.49 12.80
CA ASN A 187 21.52 10.65 12.95
C ASN A 187 20.42 10.45 14.02
N GLU A 188 20.48 9.39 14.83
CA GLU A 188 19.54 9.08 15.91
C GLU A 188 18.06 9.01 15.48
N ILE A 189 17.82 8.67 14.18
CA ILE A 189 16.49 8.74 13.55
C ILE A 189 15.50 7.78 14.19
N LEU A 190 15.96 6.56 14.58
CA LEU A 190 15.04 5.50 15.02
C LEU A 190 14.17 5.89 16.21
N PHE A 191 14.72 6.65 17.14
CA PHE A 191 14.01 7.08 18.35
C PHE A 191 13.53 8.54 18.28
N SER A 192 13.66 9.16 17.13
CA SER A 192 13.11 10.50 16.89
C SER A 192 11.60 10.47 16.73
N THR A 193 10.95 11.57 17.09
CA THR A 193 9.50 11.81 16.93
C THR A 193 9.20 12.90 15.91
N GLU A 194 10.20 13.29 15.11
CA GLU A 194 10.05 14.34 14.11
C GLU A 194 9.13 13.89 12.95
N ASN A 195 8.08 14.66 12.69
CA ASN A 195 7.15 14.39 11.61
C ASN A 195 7.79 14.51 10.21
N SER A 196 8.88 15.28 10.09
CA SER A 196 9.64 15.40 8.84
C SER A 196 10.19 14.07 8.32
N LEU A 197 10.44 13.11 9.22
CA LEU A 197 10.94 11.78 8.88
C LEU A 197 9.94 10.96 8.07
N ASP A 198 8.65 11.10 8.34
CA ASP A 198 7.60 10.44 7.57
C ASP A 198 7.64 10.90 6.11
N TYR A 199 7.72 12.21 5.90
CA TYR A 199 7.83 12.79 4.56
C TYR A 199 9.11 12.37 3.83
N ARG A 200 10.20 12.18 4.56
CA ARG A 200 11.49 11.82 3.98
C ARG A 200 11.60 10.33 3.63
N PHE A 201 11.03 9.44 4.46
CA PHE A 201 11.35 8.01 4.42
C PHE A 201 10.17 7.06 4.40
N LEU A 202 8.92 7.54 4.56
CA LEU A 202 7.72 6.70 4.61
C LEU A 202 6.66 7.10 3.59
N ASN A 203 6.52 8.38 3.27
CA ASN A 203 5.50 8.84 2.34
C ASN A 203 5.90 8.58 0.88
N ASP A 204 4.89 8.47 0.03
CA ASP A 204 5.08 8.39 -1.40
C ASP A 204 5.76 9.66 -1.91
N SER A 205 6.82 9.47 -2.66
CA SER A 205 7.66 10.54 -3.17
C SER A 205 8.51 10.03 -4.33
N PRO A 206 9.17 10.88 -5.12
CA PRO A 206 10.06 10.39 -6.15
C PRO A 206 11.27 9.59 -5.64
N TYR A 207 11.71 9.88 -4.42
CA TYR A 207 12.85 9.22 -3.76
C TYR A 207 12.87 9.54 -2.26
N SER A 208 13.59 8.75 -1.47
CA SER A 208 13.81 9.02 -0.03
C SER A 208 14.90 10.09 0.14
N LYS A 209 14.67 11.05 1.09
CA LYS A 209 15.51 12.26 1.21
C LYS A 209 16.47 12.15 2.40
N PHE A 210 17.74 11.88 2.12
CA PHE A 210 18.82 11.84 3.10
C PHE A 210 19.57 13.18 3.22
N TYR A 211 19.40 14.06 2.20
CA TYR A 211 20.21 15.29 2.01
C TYR A 211 21.70 14.97 1.88
N SER A 212 22.02 13.89 1.18
CA SER A 212 23.36 13.36 0.97
C SER A 212 23.45 12.66 -0.40
N SER A 213 24.59 12.07 -0.71
CA SER A 213 24.78 11.27 -1.93
C SER A 213 23.84 10.06 -2.01
N LEU A 214 23.25 9.62 -0.91
CA LEU A 214 22.25 8.55 -0.90
C LEU A 214 20.94 8.94 -1.60
N ASP A 215 20.65 10.23 -1.78
CA ASP A 215 19.47 10.68 -2.51
C ASP A 215 19.51 10.22 -3.98
N TYR A 216 20.71 10.03 -4.53
CA TYR A 216 20.86 9.59 -5.91
C TYR A 216 20.51 8.12 -6.06
N GLY A 217 19.39 7.86 -6.73
CA GLY A 217 18.89 6.52 -7.00
C GLY A 217 18.13 5.85 -5.84
N SER A 218 18.00 6.51 -4.68
CA SER A 218 17.23 5.94 -3.58
C SER A 218 15.75 5.77 -3.97
N PRO A 219 15.12 4.63 -3.60
CA PRO A 219 13.69 4.47 -3.80
C PRO A 219 12.88 5.32 -2.81
N PRO A 220 11.60 5.59 -3.07
CA PRO A 220 10.69 6.12 -2.07
C PRO A 220 10.53 5.15 -0.90
N ARG A 221 10.04 5.63 0.23
CA ARG A 221 9.63 4.80 1.38
C ARG A 221 10.70 3.83 1.89
N ILE A 222 11.99 4.21 1.85
CA ILE A 222 13.10 3.34 2.26
C ILE A 222 13.00 2.92 3.75
N GLY A 223 12.30 3.70 4.60
CA GLY A 223 12.00 3.32 5.98
C GLY A 223 11.16 2.04 6.08
N ALA A 224 10.20 1.85 5.19
CA ALA A 224 9.41 0.62 5.13
C ALA A 224 10.27 -0.60 4.76
N PHE A 225 11.22 -0.42 3.82
CA PHE A 225 12.20 -1.45 3.48
C PHE A 225 13.05 -1.83 4.69
N ILE A 226 13.63 -0.88 5.41
CA ILE A 226 14.43 -1.16 6.63
C ILE A 226 13.58 -1.85 7.70
N GLY A 227 12.33 -1.40 7.92
CA GLY A 227 11.41 -2.05 8.84
C GLY A 227 11.16 -3.52 8.50
N TYR A 228 10.96 -3.81 7.22
CA TYR A 228 10.81 -5.19 6.74
C TYR A 228 12.10 -6.01 6.94
N ARG A 229 13.29 -5.45 6.67
CA ARG A 229 14.58 -6.14 6.86
C ARG A 229 14.86 -6.47 8.33
N ILE A 230 14.45 -5.59 9.25
CA ILE A 230 14.50 -5.87 10.70
C ILE A 230 13.59 -7.07 11.02
N LEU A 231 12.37 -7.12 10.46
CA LEU A 231 11.46 -8.25 10.63
C LEU A 231 11.98 -9.55 10.03
N GLU A 232 12.59 -9.52 8.84
CA GLU A 232 13.26 -10.72 8.28
C GLU A 232 14.36 -11.25 9.22
N SER A 233 15.16 -10.35 9.81
CA SER A 233 16.18 -10.74 10.78
C SER A 233 15.55 -11.32 12.06
N PHE A 234 14.46 -10.73 12.54
CA PHE A 234 13.71 -11.24 13.68
C PHE A 234 13.16 -12.65 13.44
N ILE A 235 12.52 -12.90 12.30
CA ILE A 235 11.93 -14.19 11.93
C ILE A 235 13.03 -15.27 11.85
N LYS A 236 14.19 -14.96 11.28
CA LYS A 236 15.31 -15.91 11.20
C LYS A 236 15.86 -16.34 12.58
N ARG A 237 15.60 -15.59 13.64
CA ARG A 237 16.13 -15.82 15.00
C ARG A 237 15.08 -16.27 16.00
N THR A 238 13.81 -16.32 15.59
CA THR A 238 12.68 -16.63 16.46
C THR A 238 11.72 -17.59 15.76
N ASN A 239 10.79 -18.19 16.52
CA ASN A 239 9.82 -19.14 16.00
C ASN A 239 8.37 -18.63 16.14
N TYR A 240 8.19 -17.30 16.14
CA TYR A 240 6.87 -16.71 16.21
C TYR A 240 6.09 -16.90 14.90
N ASN A 241 4.80 -17.19 15.01
CA ASN A 241 3.91 -17.20 13.85
C ASN A 241 3.52 -15.77 13.45
N ILE A 242 2.85 -15.61 12.30
CA ILE A 242 2.51 -14.28 11.77
C ILE A 242 1.60 -13.50 12.72
N GLN A 243 0.59 -14.14 13.33
CA GLN A 243 -0.34 -13.49 14.25
C GLN A 243 0.38 -12.94 15.48
N GLU A 244 1.34 -13.70 16.02
CA GLU A 244 2.17 -13.27 17.13
C GLU A 244 3.07 -12.11 16.74
N ILE A 245 3.75 -12.17 15.58
CA ILE A 245 4.65 -11.12 15.08
C ILE A 245 3.92 -9.79 14.95
N LEU A 246 2.68 -9.80 14.45
CA LEU A 246 1.90 -8.57 14.30
C LEU A 246 1.64 -7.87 15.64
N ASN A 247 1.57 -8.63 16.75
CA ASN A 247 1.27 -8.12 18.09
C ASN A 247 2.52 -7.80 18.93
N ILE A 248 3.72 -8.21 18.49
CA ILE A 248 4.96 -7.90 19.22
C ILE A 248 5.30 -6.40 19.06
N SER A 249 5.77 -5.80 20.15
CA SER A 249 6.18 -4.40 20.15
C SER A 249 7.39 -4.16 19.22
N PRO A 250 7.44 -3.00 18.52
CA PRO A 250 8.55 -2.66 17.65
C PRO A 250 9.92 -2.69 18.36
N GLN A 251 9.99 -2.28 19.62
CA GLN A 251 11.20 -2.30 20.43
C GLN A 251 11.69 -3.74 20.70
N GLU A 252 10.78 -4.66 20.97
CA GLU A 252 11.09 -6.06 21.17
C GLU A 252 11.55 -6.73 19.85
N ILE A 253 10.89 -6.40 18.74
CA ILE A 253 11.29 -6.85 17.40
C ILE A 253 12.72 -6.39 17.12
N LEU A 254 13.02 -5.09 17.27
CA LEU A 254 14.38 -4.57 17.05
C LEU A 254 15.40 -5.28 17.93
N LYS A 255 15.13 -5.41 19.23
CA LYS A 255 16.04 -6.05 20.19
C LYS A 255 16.32 -7.51 19.83
N LYS A 256 15.27 -8.31 19.56
CA LYS A 256 15.41 -9.75 19.25
C LYS A 256 15.92 -10.01 17.83
N SER A 257 15.72 -9.08 16.90
CA SER A 257 16.24 -9.21 15.55
C SER A 257 17.76 -9.20 15.51
N ASN A 258 18.40 -8.51 16.44
CA ASN A 258 19.84 -8.23 16.41
C ASN A 258 20.27 -7.76 15.01
N TYR A 259 19.45 -6.89 14.40
CA TYR A 259 19.63 -6.45 13.03
C TYR A 259 20.89 -5.58 12.91
N ASN A 260 21.80 -6.02 12.07
CA ASN A 260 23.05 -5.32 11.76
C ASN A 260 23.49 -5.73 10.35
N PRO A 261 23.07 -4.99 9.30
CA PRO A 261 23.44 -5.29 7.92
C PRO A 261 24.94 -5.09 7.69
N MET A 262 25.52 -6.01 6.87
CA MET A 262 26.98 -6.01 6.56
C MET A 262 27.26 -5.31 5.22
#